data_dafc2b14daf6a7499d95df236cf348ae
#
_entry.id   dafc2b14daf6a7499d95df236cf348ae
#
_cell.length_a   1.000
_cell.length_b   1.000
_cell.length_c   1.000
_cell.angle_alpha   90.00
_cell.angle_beta   90.00
_cell.angle_gamma   90.00
#
_symmetry.space_group_name_H-M   'P 1'
#
loop_
_entity.id
_entity.type
_entity.pdbx_description
1 polymer ?
#
loop_
_entity_poly.entity_id
_entity_poly.type
_entity_poly.pdbx_seq_one_letter_code
_entity_poly.pdbx_strand_id
1 'polypeptide(L)'
;MLHGSMRTQEENRQPSNPEPCVSCGGQLTRKNPYLYQCTSCKRTYYISANRTHKVSVQVSAGRLIVLCAGIVMAIAVVAMAGYQWYTGRLVASASRFSVVFRDFLMEVYEKPVAEICPEDLENIRYLKIEKDKKYRFTYSFEDYYDDRDAKSFAKTLQVIEVAGKKEDFSPTNVQYFTGLTRLELYTEGWENYILPENNVLRGIVCVDGLSKYGNPQFFTAINPDTLEEVAILGTGERKDFSFLEYLQGVKRLVLSEVNLEDGEILDDFKELEELYLYYVGMKEEEATEIIEEFLSLSSLKHFYIEGKTAWYITKEQWANWEETYGNRILLERK
;
A
#
# COMPACT_ATOMS: atom_id res chain seq x y z
N MET A 1 -33.17 -37.23 -41.52
CA MET A 1 -32.99 -38.30 -42.49
C MET A 1 -31.63 -38.90 -42.29
N LEU A 2 -31.62 -40.19 -41.99
CA LEU A 2 -30.53 -41.18 -42.03
C LEU A 2 -29.26 -40.88 -41.21
N HIS A 3 -29.29 -41.33 -39.95
CA HIS A 3 -28.12 -41.66 -39.13
C HIS A 3 -27.53 -42.99 -39.66
N GLY A 4 -26.29 -42.95 -40.13
CA GLY A 4 -25.46 -44.13 -40.40
C GLY A 4 -24.58 -44.41 -39.21
N SER A 5 -24.97 -45.38 -38.38
CA SER A 5 -24.13 -45.92 -37.30
C SER A 5 -23.09 -46.87 -37.90
N MET A 6 -21.82 -46.47 -37.97
CA MET A 6 -20.70 -47.39 -38.21
C MET A 6 -20.18 -47.89 -36.86
N ARG A 7 -20.59 -49.09 -36.48
CA ARG A 7 -19.92 -49.93 -35.50
C ARG A 7 -18.62 -50.44 -36.12
N THR A 8 -17.46 -49.95 -35.68
CA THR A 8 -16.17 -50.61 -35.91
C THR A 8 -16.05 -51.77 -34.91
N GLN A 9 -16.05 -52.98 -35.46
CA GLN A 9 -15.66 -54.19 -34.72
C GLN A 9 -14.17 -54.09 -34.37
N GLU A 10 -13.85 -53.93 -33.09
CA GLU A 10 -12.51 -54.19 -32.57
C GLU A 10 -12.25 -55.69 -32.61
N GLU A 11 -11.50 -56.11 -33.61
CA GLU A 11 -11.02 -57.48 -33.80
C GLU A 11 -9.98 -57.76 -32.69
N ASN A 12 -10.37 -58.63 -31.80
CA ASN A 12 -9.60 -59.13 -30.64
C ASN A 12 -8.45 -60.02 -31.14
N ARG A 13 -7.36 -59.39 -31.64
CA ARG A 13 -6.10 -60.10 -31.99
C ARG A 13 -5.31 -60.40 -30.72
N GLN A 14 -5.32 -61.64 -30.27
CA GLN A 14 -4.35 -62.12 -29.31
C GLN A 14 -2.93 -61.81 -29.80
N PRO A 15 -2.04 -61.24 -28.94
CA PRO A 15 -0.67 -60.92 -29.34
C PRO A 15 0.08 -62.25 -29.60
N SER A 16 0.58 -62.40 -30.82
CA SER A 16 1.49 -63.48 -31.20
C SER A 16 2.68 -63.54 -30.26
N ASN A 17 3.22 -64.76 -30.02
CA ASN A 17 4.37 -65.05 -29.19
C ASN A 17 5.48 -64.00 -29.44
N PRO A 18 6.03 -63.40 -28.37
CA PRO A 18 7.07 -62.36 -28.53
C PRO A 18 8.27 -62.96 -29.26
N GLU A 19 8.76 -62.24 -30.28
CA GLU A 19 9.99 -62.59 -30.99
C GLU A 19 11.17 -62.68 -29.98
N PRO A 20 12.18 -63.51 -30.30
CA PRO A 20 13.32 -63.65 -29.40
C PRO A 20 14.10 -62.31 -29.23
N CYS A 21 14.75 -62.16 -28.11
CA CYS A 21 15.54 -60.94 -27.78
C CYS A 21 16.54 -60.59 -28.89
N VAL A 22 16.40 -59.43 -29.49
CA VAL A 22 17.23 -58.92 -30.60
C VAL A 22 18.71 -58.87 -30.26
N SER A 23 19.02 -58.72 -28.97
CA SER A 23 20.43 -58.52 -28.52
C SER A 23 21.14 -59.82 -28.19
N CYS A 24 20.46 -60.93 -27.86
CA CYS A 24 21.10 -62.18 -27.45
C CYS A 24 20.31 -63.43 -27.84
N GLY A 25 19.20 -63.35 -28.55
CA GLY A 25 18.37 -64.46 -28.93
C GLY A 25 17.56 -65.14 -27.79
N GLY A 26 17.67 -64.65 -26.55
CA GLY A 26 17.00 -65.23 -25.38
C GLY A 26 15.48 -64.96 -25.39
N GLN A 27 14.73 -65.74 -24.60
CA GLN A 27 13.28 -65.54 -24.50
C GLN A 27 12.90 -64.25 -23.77
N LEU A 28 11.84 -63.59 -24.28
CA LEU A 28 11.25 -62.41 -23.65
C LEU A 28 10.09 -62.82 -22.75
N THR A 29 10.14 -62.41 -21.48
CA THR A 29 9.05 -62.55 -20.52
C THR A 29 8.28 -61.25 -20.37
N ARG A 30 6.96 -61.36 -20.40
CA ARG A 30 6.06 -60.20 -20.23
C ARG A 30 6.02 -59.78 -18.76
N LYS A 31 6.30 -58.50 -18.46
CA LYS A 31 6.20 -57.90 -17.12
C LYS A 31 4.89 -57.13 -16.92
N ASN A 32 4.44 -56.50 -17.99
CA ASN A 32 3.09 -55.84 -18.07
C ASN A 32 2.61 -55.83 -19.53
N PRO A 33 1.42 -55.32 -19.85
CA PRO A 33 0.86 -55.37 -21.23
C PRO A 33 1.78 -54.82 -22.30
N TYR A 34 2.70 -53.92 -21.95
CA TYR A 34 3.56 -53.21 -22.93
C TYR A 34 5.06 -53.42 -22.66
N LEU A 35 5.42 -54.17 -21.63
CA LEU A 35 6.80 -54.31 -21.17
C LEU A 35 7.24 -55.80 -21.16
N TYR A 36 8.32 -56.09 -21.86
CA TYR A 36 8.96 -57.41 -21.90
C TYR A 36 10.41 -57.31 -21.44
N GLN A 37 10.85 -58.32 -20.75
CA GLN A 37 12.25 -58.42 -20.29
C GLN A 37 12.88 -59.72 -20.77
N CYS A 38 14.09 -59.65 -21.29
CA CYS A 38 14.85 -60.82 -21.69
C CYS A 38 15.31 -61.59 -20.46
N THR A 39 15.08 -62.91 -20.46
CA THR A 39 15.51 -63.79 -19.36
C THR A 39 17.01 -63.95 -19.27
N SER A 40 17.71 -63.86 -20.39
CA SER A 40 19.17 -64.09 -20.47
C SER A 40 19.97 -62.81 -20.23
N CYS A 41 19.72 -61.73 -21.01
CA CYS A 41 20.53 -60.50 -20.88
C CYS A 41 19.84 -59.41 -20.04
N LYS A 42 18.66 -59.65 -19.45
CA LYS A 42 17.89 -58.72 -18.59
C LYS A 42 17.47 -57.40 -19.26
N ARG A 43 17.67 -57.27 -20.58
CA ARG A 43 17.23 -56.07 -21.32
C ARG A 43 15.69 -55.97 -21.36
N THR A 44 15.20 -54.78 -21.30
CA THR A 44 13.75 -54.48 -21.28
C THR A 44 13.33 -53.90 -22.63
N TYR A 45 12.17 -54.30 -23.14
CA TYR A 45 11.60 -53.87 -24.42
C TYR A 45 10.18 -53.40 -24.24
N TYR A 46 9.84 -52.25 -24.80
CA TYR A 46 8.47 -51.79 -24.93
C TYR A 46 7.90 -52.15 -26.29
N ILE A 47 6.76 -52.77 -26.32
CA ILE A 47 6.04 -53.07 -27.55
C ILE A 47 4.80 -52.17 -27.61
N SER A 48 4.81 -51.23 -28.52
CA SER A 48 3.62 -50.42 -28.82
C SER A 48 2.67 -51.22 -29.72
N ALA A 49 1.38 -51.17 -29.44
CA ALA A 49 0.36 -51.95 -30.14
C ALA A 49 0.21 -51.62 -31.65
N ASN A 50 0.89 -50.58 -32.16
CA ASN A 50 0.66 -50.12 -33.53
C ASN A 50 1.88 -50.03 -34.46
N ARG A 51 3.06 -50.46 -34.07
CA ARG A 51 4.24 -50.63 -34.99
C ARG A 51 5.32 -51.45 -34.35
N THR A 52 5.86 -52.42 -35.06
CA THR A 52 7.05 -53.23 -34.74
C THR A 52 8.33 -52.39 -34.83
N HIS A 53 8.40 -51.28 -34.16
CA HIS A 53 9.65 -50.53 -33.94
C HIS A 53 10.23 -50.91 -32.58
N LYS A 54 11.24 -51.75 -32.63
CA LYS A 54 12.05 -52.16 -31.47
C LYS A 54 12.84 -50.98 -30.95
N VAL A 55 12.25 -50.20 -29.99
CA VAL A 55 13.01 -49.18 -29.25
C VAL A 55 13.53 -49.83 -27.99
N SER A 56 14.77 -50.25 -27.98
CA SER A 56 15.42 -50.67 -26.75
C SER A 56 15.85 -49.44 -25.97
N VAL A 57 15.12 -49.03 -24.96
CA VAL A 57 15.57 -48.02 -24.04
C VAL A 57 16.52 -48.67 -23.03
N GLN A 58 17.80 -48.70 -23.35
CA GLN A 58 18.84 -49.10 -22.43
C GLN A 58 19.17 -47.90 -21.56
N VAL A 59 18.43 -47.70 -20.43
CA VAL A 59 18.82 -46.72 -19.42
C VAL A 59 20.04 -47.34 -18.70
N SER A 60 21.23 -46.99 -19.13
CA SER A 60 22.45 -47.38 -18.38
C SER A 60 22.41 -46.64 -17.02
N ALA A 61 22.84 -47.26 -15.95
CA ALA A 61 22.93 -46.64 -14.61
C ALA A 61 23.70 -45.30 -14.68
N GLY A 62 24.71 -45.19 -15.57
CA GLY A 62 25.43 -43.94 -15.78
C GLY A 62 24.55 -42.79 -16.33
N ARG A 63 23.58 -43.08 -17.24
CA ARG A 63 22.67 -42.03 -17.73
C ARG A 63 21.65 -41.57 -16.64
N LEU A 64 21.26 -42.48 -15.78
CA LEU A 64 20.38 -42.11 -14.64
C LEU A 64 21.13 -41.21 -13.66
N ILE A 65 22.39 -41.52 -13.35
CA ILE A 65 23.25 -40.69 -12.47
C ILE A 65 23.44 -39.29 -13.08
N VAL A 66 23.74 -39.20 -14.37
CA VAL A 66 23.91 -37.91 -15.06
C VAL A 66 22.60 -37.10 -15.06
N LEU A 67 21.45 -37.75 -15.23
CA LEU A 67 20.17 -37.08 -15.20
C LEU A 67 19.81 -36.56 -13.79
N CYS A 68 20.06 -37.37 -12.77
CA CYS A 68 19.88 -36.97 -11.37
C CYS A 68 20.84 -35.80 -10.98
N ALA A 69 22.10 -35.88 -11.39
CA ALA A 69 23.08 -34.81 -11.16
C ALA A 69 22.65 -33.52 -11.87
N GLY A 70 22.13 -33.62 -13.11
CA GLY A 70 21.60 -32.47 -13.85
C GLY A 70 20.40 -31.81 -13.15
N ILE A 71 19.49 -32.61 -12.59
CA ILE A 71 18.34 -32.09 -11.83
C ILE A 71 18.81 -31.40 -10.54
N VAL A 72 19.72 -32.00 -9.79
CA VAL A 72 20.28 -31.41 -8.57
C VAL A 72 21.00 -30.09 -8.87
N MET A 73 21.77 -30.04 -9.94
CA MET A 73 22.43 -28.79 -10.38
C MET A 73 21.42 -27.73 -10.81
N ALA A 74 20.36 -28.09 -11.52
CA ALA A 74 19.32 -27.16 -11.90
C ALA A 74 18.60 -26.57 -10.68
N ILE A 75 18.27 -27.41 -9.68
CA ILE A 75 17.68 -26.97 -8.40
C ILE A 75 18.64 -26.03 -7.66
N ALA A 76 19.91 -26.37 -7.60
CA ALA A 76 20.92 -25.53 -6.96
C ALA A 76 21.08 -24.17 -7.65
N VAL A 77 21.05 -24.12 -8.98
CA VAL A 77 21.10 -22.86 -9.76
C VAL A 77 19.85 -22.02 -9.51
N VAL A 78 18.67 -22.61 -9.50
CA VAL A 78 17.41 -21.90 -9.20
C VAL A 78 17.41 -21.39 -7.77
N ALA A 79 17.88 -22.20 -6.81
CA ALA A 79 17.98 -21.79 -5.40
C ALA A 79 18.98 -20.64 -5.22
N MET A 80 20.16 -20.69 -5.89
CA MET A 80 21.14 -19.60 -5.86
C MET A 80 20.62 -18.34 -6.55
N ALA A 81 19.96 -18.45 -7.69
CA ALA A 81 19.36 -17.31 -8.37
C ALA A 81 18.23 -16.69 -7.52
N GLY A 82 17.41 -17.50 -6.89
CA GLY A 82 16.38 -17.07 -5.93
C GLY A 82 17.01 -16.36 -4.73
N TYR A 83 18.07 -16.91 -4.16
CA TYR A 83 18.80 -16.30 -3.05
C TYR A 83 19.47 -14.97 -3.46
N GLN A 84 20.12 -14.90 -4.62
CA GLN A 84 20.69 -13.66 -5.15
C GLN A 84 19.64 -12.61 -5.47
N TRP A 85 18.50 -13.03 -6.00
CA TRP A 85 17.37 -12.12 -6.25
C TRP A 85 16.81 -11.59 -4.93
N TYR A 86 16.63 -12.46 -3.93
CA TYR A 86 16.16 -12.08 -2.60
C TYR A 86 17.15 -11.15 -1.89
N THR A 87 18.45 -11.50 -1.84
CA THR A 87 19.48 -10.65 -1.22
C THR A 87 19.70 -9.35 -1.98
N GLY A 88 19.67 -9.37 -3.32
CA GLY A 88 19.73 -8.17 -4.14
C GLY A 88 18.55 -7.23 -3.90
N ARG A 89 17.36 -7.77 -3.67
CA ARG A 89 16.16 -7.00 -3.31
C ARG A 89 16.29 -6.37 -1.92
N LEU A 90 16.83 -7.10 -0.95
CA LEU A 90 17.09 -6.59 0.42
C LEU A 90 18.14 -5.46 0.40
N VAL A 91 19.26 -5.65 -0.30
CA VAL A 91 20.31 -4.62 -0.43
C VAL A 91 19.78 -3.38 -1.17
N ALA A 92 19.01 -3.59 -2.24
CA ALA A 92 18.36 -2.48 -2.96
C ALA A 92 17.35 -1.74 -2.08
N SER A 93 16.66 -2.42 -1.15
CA SER A 93 15.75 -1.76 -0.21
C SER A 93 16.50 -0.93 0.82
N ALA A 94 17.60 -1.43 1.37
CA ALA A 94 18.43 -0.73 2.34
C ALA A 94 19.00 0.60 1.80
N SER A 95 19.38 0.62 0.52
CA SER A 95 19.92 1.83 -0.14
C SER A 95 18.85 2.90 -0.45
N ARG A 96 17.57 2.56 -0.35
CA ARG A 96 16.44 3.47 -0.66
C ARG A 96 16.10 4.40 0.50
N PHE A 97 16.43 4.01 1.74
CA PHE A 97 16.13 4.83 2.90
C PHE A 97 17.26 5.81 3.22
N SER A 98 16.89 7.04 3.53
CA SER A 98 17.79 8.04 4.10
C SER A 98 18.32 7.60 5.48
N VAL A 99 19.40 8.20 5.93
CA VAL A 99 20.05 7.83 7.21
C VAL A 99 19.05 7.85 8.37
N VAL A 100 18.27 8.93 8.48
CA VAL A 100 17.30 9.12 9.57
C VAL A 100 16.21 8.04 9.52
N PHE A 101 15.68 7.69 8.34
CA PHE A 101 14.68 6.63 8.25
C PHE A 101 15.25 5.25 8.51
N ARG A 102 16.51 4.99 8.12
CA ARG A 102 17.17 3.71 8.46
C ARG A 102 17.29 3.52 9.95
N ASP A 103 17.78 4.55 10.65
CA ASP A 103 17.97 4.49 12.09
C ASP A 103 16.62 4.34 12.82
N PHE A 104 15.58 5.07 12.38
CA PHE A 104 14.22 4.89 12.86
C PHE A 104 13.75 3.43 12.69
N LEU A 105 13.85 2.88 11.50
CA LEU A 105 13.36 1.53 11.19
C LEU A 105 14.14 0.44 11.93
N MET A 106 15.47 0.60 12.09
CA MET A 106 16.27 -0.34 12.85
C MET A 106 15.85 -0.36 14.33
N GLU A 107 15.46 0.78 14.88
CA GLU A 107 14.97 0.87 16.26
C GLU A 107 13.54 0.28 16.40
N VAL A 108 12.65 0.55 15.45
CA VAL A 108 11.28 -0.01 15.44
C VAL A 108 11.28 -1.53 15.44
N TYR A 109 12.13 -2.13 14.58
CA TYR A 109 12.08 -3.56 14.32
C TYR A 109 13.21 -4.36 14.99
N GLU A 110 14.12 -3.69 15.70
CA GLU A 110 15.29 -4.29 16.37
C GLU A 110 16.12 -5.21 15.45
N LYS A 111 16.17 -4.88 14.15
CA LYS A 111 16.90 -5.64 13.13
C LYS A 111 17.56 -4.73 12.09
N PRO A 112 18.60 -5.22 11.38
CA PRO A 112 19.21 -4.45 10.30
C PRO A 112 18.18 -4.07 9.23
N VAL A 113 18.27 -2.85 8.68
CA VAL A 113 17.34 -2.37 7.66
C VAL A 113 17.26 -3.28 6.42
N ALA A 114 18.34 -4.01 6.12
CA ALA A 114 18.37 -4.98 5.03
C ALA A 114 17.41 -6.18 5.26
N GLU A 115 17.03 -6.44 6.50
CA GLU A 115 16.12 -7.52 6.87
C GLU A 115 14.66 -7.04 7.04
N ILE A 116 14.41 -5.73 6.88
CA ILE A 116 13.08 -5.14 6.94
C ILE A 116 12.40 -5.34 5.58
N CYS A 117 11.31 -6.07 5.58
CA CYS A 117 10.54 -6.36 4.37
C CYS A 117 9.39 -5.35 4.18
N PRO A 118 8.78 -5.27 2.99
CA PRO A 118 7.65 -4.39 2.73
C PRO A 118 6.47 -4.62 3.68
N GLU A 119 6.22 -5.87 4.05
CA GLU A 119 5.16 -6.27 4.96
C GLU A 119 5.36 -5.71 6.38
N ASP A 120 6.62 -5.54 6.83
CA ASP A 120 6.92 -4.86 8.09
C ASP A 120 6.43 -3.40 8.02
N LEU A 121 6.72 -2.70 6.93
CA LEU A 121 6.36 -1.29 6.76
C LEU A 121 4.84 -1.07 6.63
N GLU A 122 4.13 -2.04 6.07
CA GLU A 122 2.67 -2.04 5.98
C GLU A 122 2.00 -2.11 7.36
N ASN A 123 2.68 -2.69 8.35
CA ASN A 123 2.15 -2.79 9.71
C ASN A 123 2.10 -1.44 10.46
N ILE A 124 2.85 -0.43 10.04
CA ILE A 124 2.77 0.91 10.66
C ILE A 124 1.51 1.61 10.15
N ARG A 125 0.55 1.81 11.06
CA ARG A 125 -0.76 2.41 10.76
C ARG A 125 -0.82 3.90 11.02
N TYR A 126 -0.09 4.36 12.02
CA TYR A 126 0.04 5.77 12.39
C TYR A 126 1.51 6.18 12.37
N LEU A 127 1.78 7.33 11.78
CA LEU A 127 3.12 7.93 11.77
C LEU A 127 3.02 9.45 11.91
N LYS A 128 3.69 9.98 12.94
CA LYS A 128 3.91 11.41 13.12
C LYS A 128 5.40 11.70 13.04
N ILE A 129 5.78 12.71 12.28
CA ILE A 129 7.16 13.13 12.08
C ILE A 129 7.31 14.57 12.51
N GLU A 130 8.14 14.82 13.51
CA GLU A 130 8.46 16.15 14.04
C GLU A 130 9.95 16.44 13.89
N LYS A 131 10.32 17.68 13.66
CA LYS A 131 11.71 18.13 13.61
C LYS A 131 11.91 19.33 14.53
N ASP A 132 12.71 19.13 15.56
CA ASP A 132 13.33 20.20 16.36
C ASP A 132 14.85 20.01 16.27
N LYS A 133 15.53 19.70 17.35
CA LYS A 133 16.97 19.36 17.36
C LYS A 133 17.24 17.99 16.77
N LYS A 134 16.31 17.07 16.96
CA LYS A 134 16.30 15.72 16.43
C LYS A 134 15.02 15.50 15.60
N TYR A 135 15.01 14.44 14.79
CA TYR A 135 13.78 13.92 14.26
C TYR A 135 13.12 13.06 15.34
N ARG A 136 11.85 13.32 15.58
CA ARG A 136 11.02 12.54 16.48
C ARG A 136 9.95 11.85 15.65
N PHE A 137 9.95 10.53 15.70
CA PHE A 137 8.93 9.69 15.10
C PHE A 137 8.02 9.18 16.20
N THR A 138 6.74 9.51 16.13
CA THR A 138 5.70 8.87 16.94
C THR A 138 4.93 7.93 16.03
N TYR A 139 4.82 6.67 16.41
CA TYR A 139 4.19 5.66 15.55
C TYR A 139 3.33 4.69 16.35
N SER A 140 2.44 3.98 15.63
CA SER A 140 1.66 2.87 16.17
C SER A 140 1.40 1.83 15.08
N PHE A 141 1.34 0.57 15.49
CA PHE A 141 0.84 -0.52 14.66
C PHE A 141 -0.69 -0.66 14.72
N GLU A 142 -1.34 0.08 15.61
CA GLU A 142 -2.77 0.10 15.79
C GLU A 142 -3.39 1.23 14.94
N ASP A 143 -4.57 0.99 14.40
CA ASP A 143 -5.29 2.00 13.64
C ASP A 143 -5.88 3.08 14.57
N TYR A 144 -5.67 4.33 14.22
CA TYR A 144 -6.24 5.49 14.93
C TYR A 144 -7.78 5.52 14.85
N TYR A 145 -8.33 5.01 13.75
CA TYR A 145 -9.75 5.07 13.43
C TYR A 145 -10.54 3.83 13.86
N ASP A 146 -9.91 2.87 14.53
CA ASP A 146 -10.64 1.84 15.25
C ASP A 146 -11.51 2.50 16.34
N ASP A 147 -12.63 1.88 16.74
CA ASP A 147 -13.62 2.37 17.72
C ASP A 147 -13.06 2.62 19.14
N ARG A 148 -11.79 2.97 19.21
CA ARG A 148 -11.06 3.27 20.45
C ARG A 148 -11.15 4.75 20.76
N ASP A 149 -11.36 5.06 22.04
CA ASP A 149 -11.22 6.44 22.48
C ASP A 149 -9.76 6.93 22.31
N ALA A 150 -9.58 8.24 22.15
CA ALA A 150 -8.26 8.86 21.98
C ALA A 150 -7.28 8.53 23.12
N LYS A 151 -7.78 8.25 24.33
CA LYS A 151 -6.96 7.90 25.49
C LYS A 151 -6.43 6.46 25.38
N SER A 152 -7.24 5.55 24.85
CA SER A 152 -6.81 4.18 24.57
C SER A 152 -5.79 4.14 23.45
N PHE A 153 -6.00 4.87 22.37
CA PHE A 153 -5.04 4.97 21.27
C PHE A 153 -3.72 5.59 21.74
N ALA A 154 -3.75 6.65 22.54
CA ALA A 154 -2.54 7.30 23.06
C ALA A 154 -1.59 6.33 23.81
N LYS A 155 -2.10 5.22 24.36
CA LYS A 155 -1.29 4.19 25.02
C LYS A 155 -0.56 3.28 24.05
N THR A 156 -0.95 3.24 22.79
CA THR A 156 -0.29 2.44 21.74
C THR A 156 0.85 3.18 21.07
N LEU A 157 0.93 4.48 21.28
CA LEU A 157 1.94 5.33 20.68
C LEU A 157 3.34 5.04 21.24
N GLN A 158 4.27 4.85 20.33
CA GLN A 158 5.69 4.69 20.61
C GLN A 158 6.45 5.88 20.03
N VAL A 159 7.55 6.25 20.65
CA VAL A 159 8.35 7.43 20.26
C VAL A 159 9.80 7.04 20.10
N ILE A 160 10.37 7.37 18.96
CA ILE A 160 11.79 7.20 18.64
C ILE A 160 12.37 8.55 18.25
N GLU A 161 13.52 8.91 18.82
CA GLU A 161 14.27 10.11 18.48
C GLU A 161 15.55 9.77 17.74
N VAL A 162 15.68 10.25 16.51
CA VAL A 162 16.85 10.03 15.67
C VAL A 162 17.62 11.32 15.46
N ALA A 163 18.91 11.29 15.71
CA ALA A 163 19.80 12.40 15.39
C ALA A 163 20.05 12.43 13.88
N GLY A 164 19.99 13.62 13.27
CA GLY A 164 20.26 13.78 11.85
C GLY A 164 20.16 15.23 11.42
N LYS A 165 20.86 15.55 10.33
CA LYS A 165 20.76 16.85 9.66
C LYS A 165 19.64 16.79 8.60
N LYS A 166 19.32 17.94 8.01
CA LYS A 166 18.28 18.04 6.98
C LYS A 166 18.61 17.16 5.75
N GLU A 167 19.88 17.10 5.35
CA GLU A 167 20.39 16.28 4.26
C GLU A 167 20.33 14.75 4.53
N ASP A 168 20.27 14.35 5.80
CA ASP A 168 20.17 12.95 6.22
C ASP A 168 18.72 12.42 6.21
N PHE A 169 17.76 13.28 5.95
CA PHE A 169 16.34 12.97 5.92
C PHE A 169 15.77 13.09 4.49
N SER A 170 15.01 12.12 4.06
CA SER A 170 14.28 12.19 2.79
C SER A 170 12.78 12.01 3.00
N PRO A 171 11.98 13.05 2.72
CA PRO A 171 10.52 12.96 2.82
C PRO A 171 9.92 11.91 1.88
N THR A 172 10.62 11.58 0.79
CA THR A 172 10.16 10.56 -0.16
C THR A 172 10.10 9.14 0.45
N ASN A 173 10.74 8.92 1.60
CA ASN A 173 10.71 7.60 2.24
C ASN A 173 9.33 7.20 2.78
N VAL A 174 8.42 8.14 2.95
CA VAL A 174 7.04 7.86 3.38
C VAL A 174 6.29 6.99 2.36
N GLN A 175 6.65 7.02 1.08
CA GLN A 175 6.03 6.19 0.05
C GLN A 175 6.10 4.67 0.30
N TYR A 176 6.97 4.24 1.19
CA TYR A 176 7.12 2.82 1.50
C TYR A 176 6.18 2.32 2.60
N PHE A 177 5.49 3.22 3.30
CA PHE A 177 4.56 2.87 4.39
C PHE A 177 3.13 2.73 3.85
N THR A 178 2.88 1.64 3.13
CA THR A 178 1.62 1.43 2.39
C THR A 178 0.39 1.21 3.28
N GLY A 179 0.60 0.85 4.54
CA GLY A 179 -0.46 0.61 5.50
C GLY A 179 -0.89 1.81 6.34
N LEU A 180 -0.29 2.99 6.12
CA LEU A 180 -0.63 4.17 6.91
C LEU A 180 -2.11 4.56 6.74
N THR A 181 -2.81 4.68 7.86
CA THR A 181 -4.17 5.26 7.92
C THR A 181 -4.15 6.70 8.40
N ARG A 182 -3.12 7.09 9.18
CA ARG A 182 -2.93 8.46 9.63
C ARG A 182 -1.47 8.90 9.53
N LEU A 183 -1.26 10.07 8.93
CA LEU A 183 0.05 10.70 8.76
C LEU A 183 0.03 12.13 9.32
N GLU A 184 0.96 12.46 10.21
CA GLU A 184 1.10 13.80 10.78
C GLU A 184 2.50 14.36 10.52
N LEU A 185 2.58 15.47 9.81
CA LEU A 185 3.81 16.08 9.34
C LEU A 185 4.04 17.43 10.02
N TYR A 186 4.92 17.45 11.02
CA TYR A 186 5.36 18.63 11.75
C TYR A 186 6.79 19.01 11.33
N THR A 187 6.99 19.07 10.01
CA THR A 187 8.28 19.40 9.38
C THR A 187 8.07 20.36 8.24
N GLU A 188 9.02 21.25 8.01
CA GLU A 188 9.01 22.10 6.83
C GLU A 188 9.07 21.26 5.54
N GLY A 189 8.42 21.74 4.49
CA GLY A 189 8.51 21.14 3.15
C GLY A 189 7.73 19.83 3.04
N TRP A 190 6.61 19.70 3.77
CA TRP A 190 5.76 18.52 3.68
C TRP A 190 5.21 18.25 2.25
N GLU A 191 5.15 19.26 1.40
CA GLU A 191 4.81 19.13 -0.01
C GLU A 191 5.81 18.26 -0.81
N ASN A 192 7.00 18.01 -0.26
CA ASN A 192 8.01 17.14 -0.85
C ASN A 192 7.87 15.66 -0.44
N TYR A 193 6.90 15.36 0.42
CA TYR A 193 6.60 13.98 0.76
C TYR A 193 5.94 13.27 -0.41
N ILE A 194 6.33 12.03 -0.62
CA ILE A 194 5.70 11.15 -1.61
C ILE A 194 4.90 10.10 -0.84
N LEU A 195 3.62 10.01 -1.16
CA LEU A 195 2.72 9.02 -0.59
C LEU A 195 2.79 7.70 -1.38
N PRO A 196 2.44 6.57 -0.77
CA PRO A 196 2.26 5.32 -1.50
C PRO A 196 1.24 5.47 -2.63
N GLU A 197 1.48 4.83 -3.77
CA GLU A 197 0.60 4.89 -4.94
C GLU A 197 -0.84 4.41 -4.62
N ASN A 198 -0.95 3.37 -3.79
CA ASN A 198 -2.24 2.82 -3.32
C ASN A 198 -2.36 3.07 -1.81
N ASN A 199 -2.30 4.33 -1.37
CA ASN A 199 -2.43 4.64 0.04
C ASN A 199 -3.86 4.44 0.56
N VAL A 200 -3.94 4.12 1.85
CA VAL A 200 -5.18 3.89 2.59
C VAL A 200 -5.39 4.96 3.67
N LEU A 201 -4.83 6.15 3.44
CA LEU A 201 -4.91 7.26 4.37
C LEU A 201 -6.36 7.68 4.61
N ARG A 202 -6.71 7.78 5.89
CA ARG A 202 -7.98 8.32 6.38
C ARG A 202 -7.80 9.68 7.03
N GLY A 203 -6.59 10.00 7.52
CA GLY A 203 -6.30 11.29 8.11
C GLY A 203 -4.91 11.79 7.80
N ILE A 204 -4.81 13.10 7.60
CA ILE A 204 -3.54 13.79 7.40
C ILE A 204 -3.51 15.11 8.17
N VAL A 205 -2.38 15.35 8.81
CA VAL A 205 -2.09 16.63 9.48
C VAL A 205 -0.80 17.19 8.91
N CYS A 206 -0.86 18.41 8.39
CA CYS A 206 0.28 19.14 7.86
C CYS A 206 0.50 20.40 8.69
N VAL A 207 1.66 20.50 9.32
CA VAL A 207 2.02 21.63 10.18
C VAL A 207 3.27 22.29 9.64
N ASP A 208 3.23 23.59 9.63
CA ASP A 208 4.31 24.51 9.31
C ASP A 208 5.06 24.26 7.97
N GLY A 209 5.20 25.25 7.14
CA GLY A 209 6.05 25.18 5.96
C GLY A 209 5.34 24.88 4.64
N LEU A 210 4.05 25.17 4.50
CA LEU A 210 3.50 25.39 3.16
C LEU A 210 4.31 26.52 2.50
N SER A 211 5.17 26.16 1.56
CA SER A 211 5.80 27.18 0.74
C SER A 211 4.70 28.01 0.05
N LYS A 212 4.95 29.29 -0.17
CA LYS A 212 4.04 30.21 -0.87
C LYS A 212 3.51 29.64 -2.21
N TYR A 213 4.15 28.60 -2.72
CA TYR A 213 3.91 27.94 -3.99
C TYR A 213 3.71 26.42 -3.85
N GLY A 214 3.18 25.95 -2.71
CA GLY A 214 3.06 24.52 -2.38
C GLY A 214 2.63 23.67 -3.57
N ASN A 215 3.26 22.52 -3.70
CA ASN A 215 2.97 21.61 -4.81
C ASN A 215 1.65 20.88 -4.53
N PRO A 216 0.58 21.12 -5.29
CA PRO A 216 -0.68 20.41 -5.14
C PRO A 216 -0.54 18.90 -5.38
N GLN A 217 0.56 18.46 -6.01
CA GLN A 217 0.79 17.03 -6.31
C GLN A 217 0.76 16.14 -5.06
N PHE A 218 1.08 16.66 -3.88
CA PHE A 218 0.96 15.91 -2.65
C PHE A 218 -0.50 15.47 -2.40
N PHE A 219 -1.44 16.39 -2.52
CA PHE A 219 -2.87 16.10 -2.31
C PHE A 219 -3.49 15.29 -3.46
N THR A 220 -3.03 15.48 -4.68
CA THR A 220 -3.50 14.66 -5.83
C THR A 220 -3.09 13.19 -5.74
N ALA A 221 -2.06 12.89 -4.93
CA ALA A 221 -1.63 11.50 -4.68
C ALA A 221 -2.45 10.81 -3.59
N ILE A 222 -3.31 11.55 -2.87
CA ILE A 222 -4.17 10.98 -1.83
C ILE A 222 -5.38 10.30 -2.48
N ASN A 223 -5.75 9.14 -1.95
CA ASN A 223 -6.97 8.48 -2.37
C ASN A 223 -8.19 9.23 -1.78
N PRO A 224 -9.00 9.94 -2.58
CA PRO A 224 -10.12 10.72 -2.07
C PRO A 224 -11.23 9.86 -1.47
N ASP A 225 -11.35 8.58 -1.89
CA ASP A 225 -12.39 7.67 -1.38
C ASP A 225 -12.11 7.19 0.05
N THR A 226 -10.88 7.34 0.54
CA THR A 226 -10.49 6.89 1.89
C THR A 226 -10.25 8.03 2.86
N LEU A 227 -9.93 9.23 2.38
CA LEU A 227 -9.55 10.36 3.22
C LEU A 227 -10.78 10.97 3.91
N GLU A 228 -10.78 10.96 5.23
CA GLU A 228 -11.87 11.47 6.07
C GLU A 228 -11.51 12.73 6.84
N GLU A 229 -10.23 12.94 7.16
CA GLU A 229 -9.78 14.04 8.00
C GLU A 229 -8.57 14.75 7.39
N VAL A 230 -8.62 16.08 7.31
CA VAL A 230 -7.49 16.93 6.95
C VAL A 230 -7.33 18.05 7.97
N ALA A 231 -6.11 18.23 8.46
CA ALA A 231 -5.73 19.38 9.27
C ALA A 231 -4.53 20.10 8.65
N ILE A 232 -4.69 21.41 8.42
CA ILE A 232 -3.64 22.29 7.91
C ILE A 232 -3.41 23.39 8.92
N LEU A 233 -2.21 23.42 9.47
CA LEU A 233 -1.88 24.24 10.63
C LEU A 233 -0.66 25.12 10.34
N GLY A 234 -0.70 26.39 10.77
CA GLY A 234 0.48 27.26 10.82
C GLY A 234 1.02 27.74 9.47
N THR A 235 0.16 28.06 8.51
CA THR A 235 0.61 28.42 7.15
C THR A 235 0.72 29.93 6.90
N GLY A 236 0.27 30.77 7.79
CA GLY A 236 0.28 32.26 7.84
C GLY A 236 0.37 33.08 6.55
N GLU A 237 1.13 32.62 5.56
CA GLU A 237 1.38 33.32 4.31
C GLU A 237 0.71 32.69 3.08
N ARG A 238 0.09 31.50 3.22
CA ARG A 238 -0.51 30.84 2.08
C ARG A 238 -1.85 31.46 1.72
N LYS A 239 -2.02 31.73 0.44
CA LYS A 239 -3.22 32.34 -0.14
C LYS A 239 -3.97 31.40 -1.09
N ASP A 240 -3.27 30.43 -1.65
CA ASP A 240 -3.83 29.49 -2.61
C ASP A 240 -4.17 28.15 -1.92
N PHE A 241 -5.46 27.87 -1.84
CA PHE A 241 -6.03 26.66 -1.29
C PHE A 241 -6.73 25.82 -2.35
N SER A 242 -6.49 26.06 -3.65
CA SER A 242 -7.09 25.31 -4.75
C SER A 242 -6.88 23.79 -4.65
N PHE A 243 -5.84 23.35 -3.91
CA PHE A 243 -5.64 21.93 -3.65
C PHE A 243 -6.78 21.27 -2.83
N LEU A 244 -7.60 22.06 -2.15
CA LEU A 244 -8.77 21.54 -1.43
C LEU A 244 -9.80 20.93 -2.38
N GLU A 245 -9.82 21.30 -3.65
CA GLU A 245 -10.67 20.68 -4.68
C GLU A 245 -10.47 19.16 -4.81
N TYR A 246 -9.28 18.67 -4.44
CA TYR A 246 -8.97 17.23 -4.45
C TYR A 246 -9.48 16.49 -3.20
N LEU A 247 -10.06 17.20 -2.23
CA LEU A 247 -10.41 16.68 -0.90
C LEU A 247 -11.93 16.55 -0.69
N GLN A 248 -12.69 16.36 -1.75
CA GLN A 248 -14.17 16.38 -1.75
C GLN A 248 -14.85 15.37 -0.81
N GLY A 249 -14.19 14.26 -0.49
CA GLY A 249 -14.68 13.21 0.42
C GLY A 249 -14.39 13.47 1.91
N VAL A 250 -13.72 14.59 2.24
CA VAL A 250 -13.32 14.91 3.61
C VAL A 250 -14.54 15.22 4.46
N LYS A 251 -14.63 14.54 5.62
CA LYS A 251 -15.69 14.74 6.62
C LYS A 251 -15.31 15.74 7.70
N ARG A 252 -13.99 15.85 7.98
CA ARG A 252 -13.46 16.75 9.00
C ARG A 252 -12.33 17.58 8.47
N LEU A 253 -12.49 18.91 8.47
CA LEU A 253 -11.50 19.88 8.06
C LEU A 253 -11.11 20.78 9.22
N VAL A 254 -9.80 20.86 9.48
CA VAL A 254 -9.23 21.76 10.48
C VAL A 254 -8.27 22.72 9.78
N LEU A 255 -8.54 23.99 9.87
CA LEU A 255 -7.67 25.06 9.37
C LEU A 255 -7.22 25.91 10.54
N SER A 256 -5.91 26.10 10.71
CA SER A 256 -5.36 26.91 11.79
C SER A 256 -4.28 27.84 11.27
N GLU A 257 -4.34 29.12 11.62
CA GLU A 257 -3.37 30.16 11.25
C GLU A 257 -3.14 30.25 9.72
N VAL A 258 -4.21 30.08 8.93
CA VAL A 258 -4.22 30.17 7.48
C VAL A 258 -4.97 31.44 7.04
N ASN A 259 -4.71 31.91 5.83
CA ASN A 259 -5.46 33.03 5.22
C ASN A 259 -6.31 32.51 4.07
N LEU A 260 -7.62 32.53 4.23
CA LEU A 260 -8.59 32.25 3.17
C LEU A 260 -8.94 33.58 2.49
N GLU A 261 -8.58 33.74 1.23
CA GLU A 261 -8.88 34.94 0.45
C GLU A 261 -10.05 34.74 -0.53
N ASP A 262 -10.46 33.50 -0.73
CA ASP A 262 -11.47 33.10 -1.72
C ASP A 262 -12.39 32.01 -1.14
N GLY A 263 -13.70 32.24 -1.17
CA GLY A 263 -14.71 31.30 -0.70
C GLY A 263 -15.12 30.25 -1.73
N GLU A 264 -14.86 30.47 -3.03
CA GLU A 264 -15.30 29.55 -4.09
C GLU A 264 -14.73 28.13 -3.97
N ILE A 265 -13.68 27.96 -3.16
CA ILE A 265 -13.03 26.66 -2.90
C ILE A 265 -13.94 25.71 -2.14
N LEU A 266 -15.04 26.18 -1.57
CA LEU A 266 -15.84 25.50 -0.57
C LEU A 266 -17.02 24.73 -1.16
N ASP A 267 -17.39 25.01 -2.37
CA ASP A 267 -18.54 24.40 -3.06
C ASP A 267 -18.38 22.89 -3.30
N ASP A 268 -17.16 22.39 -3.18
CA ASP A 268 -16.80 21.00 -3.47
C ASP A 268 -16.92 20.05 -2.26
N PHE A 269 -17.04 20.59 -1.03
CA PHE A 269 -17.09 19.80 0.20
C PHE A 269 -18.48 19.21 0.50
N LYS A 270 -18.96 18.28 -0.32
CA LYS A 270 -20.31 17.70 -0.19
C LYS A 270 -20.50 16.81 1.03
N GLU A 271 -19.42 16.27 1.59
CA GLU A 271 -19.45 15.32 2.71
C GLU A 271 -18.94 15.92 4.03
N LEU A 272 -18.58 17.20 4.07
CA LEU A 272 -18.02 17.84 5.24
C LEU A 272 -19.01 17.86 6.41
N GLU A 273 -18.66 17.20 7.49
CA GLU A 273 -19.47 17.11 8.71
C GLU A 273 -18.98 18.04 9.82
N GLU A 274 -17.66 18.26 9.87
CA GLU A 274 -17.02 19.04 10.93
C GLU A 274 -16.04 20.04 10.34
N LEU A 275 -16.15 21.31 10.69
CA LEU A 275 -15.25 22.39 10.30
C LEU A 275 -14.74 23.15 11.51
N TYR A 276 -13.43 23.23 11.64
CA TYR A 276 -12.75 23.96 12.71
C TYR A 276 -11.83 25.04 12.13
N LEU A 277 -12.09 26.28 12.46
CA LEU A 277 -11.33 27.46 12.01
C LEU A 277 -10.64 28.12 13.23
N TYR A 278 -9.33 27.90 13.36
CA TYR A 278 -8.53 28.48 14.43
C TYR A 278 -7.65 29.62 13.88
N TYR A 279 -7.88 30.85 14.31
CA TYR A 279 -7.10 32.02 13.90
C TYR A 279 -6.96 32.18 12.38
N VAL A 280 -8.00 31.77 11.65
CA VAL A 280 -8.02 31.86 10.20
C VAL A 280 -8.21 33.33 9.81
N GLY A 281 -7.35 33.85 8.93
CA GLY A 281 -7.47 35.19 8.36
C GLY A 281 -8.45 35.18 7.19
N MET A 282 -9.38 36.10 7.20
CA MET A 282 -10.29 36.40 6.08
C MET A 282 -10.38 37.92 5.93
N LYS A 283 -10.75 38.42 4.77
CA LYS A 283 -11.09 39.82 4.63
C LYS A 283 -12.41 40.12 5.38
N GLU A 284 -12.45 41.24 6.11
CA GLU A 284 -13.60 41.59 6.95
C GLU A 284 -14.91 41.62 6.13
N GLU A 285 -14.86 42.19 4.95
CA GLU A 285 -16.00 42.33 4.04
C GLU A 285 -16.50 41.00 3.44
N GLU A 286 -15.64 39.97 3.37
CA GLU A 286 -15.94 38.66 2.77
C GLU A 286 -16.20 37.59 3.84
N ALA A 287 -15.76 37.80 5.10
CA ALA A 287 -15.78 36.78 6.15
C ALA A 287 -17.19 36.20 6.41
N THR A 288 -18.21 37.05 6.40
CA THR A 288 -19.60 36.62 6.63
C THR A 288 -20.07 35.73 5.48
N GLU A 289 -19.83 36.10 4.24
CA GLU A 289 -20.24 35.37 3.06
C GLU A 289 -19.57 33.97 3.01
N ILE A 290 -18.25 33.94 3.19
CA ILE A 290 -17.49 32.70 3.23
C ILE A 290 -18.01 31.74 4.32
N ILE A 291 -18.31 32.26 5.52
CA ILE A 291 -18.83 31.42 6.61
C ILE A 291 -20.25 30.94 6.31
N GLU A 292 -21.11 31.78 5.72
CA GLU A 292 -22.46 31.38 5.34
C GLU A 292 -22.46 30.30 4.27
N GLU A 293 -21.52 30.30 3.34
CA GLU A 293 -21.31 29.22 2.38
C GLU A 293 -21.04 27.89 3.11
N PHE A 294 -20.11 27.86 4.08
CA PHE A 294 -19.90 26.67 4.90
C PHE A 294 -21.15 26.24 5.65
N LEU A 295 -21.83 27.18 6.31
CA LEU A 295 -23.04 26.88 7.08
C LEU A 295 -24.18 26.38 6.18
N SER A 296 -24.17 26.68 4.90
CA SER A 296 -25.14 26.21 3.93
C SER A 296 -24.97 24.73 3.55
N LEU A 297 -23.79 24.16 3.74
CA LEU A 297 -23.51 22.74 3.46
C LEU A 297 -24.47 21.83 4.21
N SER A 298 -25.22 21.01 3.49
CA SER A 298 -26.24 20.12 4.08
C SER A 298 -25.66 19.03 4.98
N SER A 299 -24.41 18.66 4.76
CA SER A 299 -23.67 17.63 5.51
C SER A 299 -23.11 18.15 6.83
N LEU A 300 -22.89 19.47 6.98
CA LEU A 300 -22.23 20.05 8.14
C LEU A 300 -23.05 19.87 9.42
N LYS A 301 -22.41 19.33 10.46
CA LYS A 301 -22.98 19.05 11.78
C LYS A 301 -22.34 19.86 12.89
N HIS A 302 -21.07 20.22 12.71
CA HIS A 302 -20.30 20.96 13.71
C HIS A 302 -19.47 22.05 13.03
N PHE A 303 -19.61 23.27 13.51
CA PHE A 303 -18.81 24.43 13.08
C PHE A 303 -18.22 25.12 14.30
N TYR A 304 -16.90 25.24 14.31
CA TYR A 304 -16.14 25.93 15.34
C TYR A 304 -15.31 27.06 14.73
N ILE A 305 -15.34 28.24 15.34
CA ILE A 305 -14.50 29.37 14.96
C ILE A 305 -13.88 30.07 16.16
N GLU A 306 -12.58 30.36 16.06
CA GLU A 306 -11.83 31.08 17.07
C GLU A 306 -10.86 32.11 16.44
N GLY A 307 -10.62 33.23 17.10
CA GLY A 307 -9.62 34.22 16.71
C GLY A 307 -10.17 35.43 16.00
N LYS A 308 -9.30 36.16 15.25
CA LYS A 308 -9.62 37.48 14.71
C LYS A 308 -10.85 37.46 13.79
N THR A 309 -11.01 36.48 12.93
CA THR A 309 -12.15 36.36 12.05
C THR A 309 -13.47 36.22 12.81
N ALA A 310 -13.44 35.52 13.97
CA ALA A 310 -14.60 35.46 14.84
C ALA A 310 -15.03 36.85 15.36
N TRP A 311 -14.13 37.82 15.45
CA TRP A 311 -14.44 39.18 15.90
C TRP A 311 -15.15 40.00 14.84
N TYR A 312 -14.99 39.72 13.54
CA TYR A 312 -15.71 40.42 12.47
C TYR A 312 -17.19 40.05 12.44
N ILE A 313 -17.56 38.88 13.00
CA ILE A 313 -18.93 38.43 13.07
C ILE A 313 -19.64 39.12 14.22
N THR A 314 -20.64 39.91 13.93
CA THR A 314 -21.43 40.59 14.96
C THR A 314 -22.23 39.59 15.79
N LYS A 315 -22.68 40.04 16.98
CA LYS A 315 -23.58 39.24 17.83
C LYS A 315 -24.91 38.95 17.13
N GLU A 316 -25.40 39.89 16.32
CA GLU A 316 -26.64 39.77 15.56
C GLU A 316 -26.52 38.74 14.47
N GLN A 317 -25.42 38.76 13.72
CA GLN A 317 -25.12 37.72 12.69
C GLN A 317 -25.02 36.34 13.33
N TRP A 318 -24.29 36.21 14.45
CA TRP A 318 -24.17 34.94 15.14
C TRP A 318 -25.52 34.41 15.63
N ALA A 319 -26.36 35.27 16.25
CA ALA A 319 -27.69 34.91 16.70
C ALA A 319 -28.60 34.48 15.51
N ASN A 320 -28.49 35.15 14.37
CA ASN A 320 -29.20 34.76 13.15
C ASN A 320 -28.77 33.38 12.66
N TRP A 321 -27.47 33.06 12.74
CA TRP A 321 -26.97 31.73 12.38
C TRP A 321 -27.41 30.66 13.35
N GLU A 322 -27.43 30.93 14.66
CA GLU A 322 -27.99 30.05 15.67
C GLU A 322 -29.48 29.75 15.42
N GLU A 323 -30.25 30.76 15.05
CA GLU A 323 -31.68 30.59 14.69
C GLU A 323 -31.85 29.79 13.39
N THR A 324 -31.02 30.10 12.37
CA THR A 324 -31.16 29.50 11.04
C THR A 324 -30.61 28.07 10.98
N TYR A 325 -29.44 27.84 11.56
CA TYR A 325 -28.69 26.60 11.41
C TYR A 325 -28.56 25.77 12.69
N GLY A 326 -28.80 26.37 13.89
CA GLY A 326 -28.55 25.73 15.18
C GLY A 326 -29.36 24.44 15.45
N ASN A 327 -30.47 24.22 14.74
CA ASN A 327 -31.19 22.95 14.80
C ASN A 327 -30.45 21.80 14.10
N ARG A 328 -29.50 22.09 13.22
CA ARG A 328 -28.78 21.14 12.38
C ARG A 328 -27.31 21.12 12.72
N ILE A 329 -26.72 22.27 13.03
CA ILE A 329 -25.29 22.46 13.23
C ILE A 329 -25.01 22.87 14.66
N LEU A 330 -24.10 22.19 15.34
CA LEU A 330 -23.54 22.68 16.59
C LEU A 330 -22.59 23.85 16.25
N LEU A 331 -22.96 25.06 16.66
CA LEU A 331 -22.19 26.28 16.44
C LEU A 331 -21.40 26.64 17.70
N GLU A 332 -20.10 26.79 17.58
CA GLU A 332 -19.21 27.17 18.67
C GLU A 332 -18.31 28.33 18.26
N ARG A 333 -18.18 29.32 19.13
CA ARG A 333 -17.37 30.52 18.94
C ARG A 333 -16.57 30.86 20.18
N LYS A 334 -15.28 31.20 20.04
CA LYS A 334 -14.41 31.73 21.08
C LYS A 334 -13.74 33.03 20.68
#